data_4789a95f4d3871b7300825abde123c4b
#
_entry.id   4789a95f4d3871b7300825abde123c4b
#
_cell.length_a   1.000
_cell.length_b   1.000
_cell.length_c   1.000
_cell.angle_alpha   90.00
_cell.angle_beta   90.00
_cell.angle_gamma   90.00
#
_symmetry.space_group_name_H-M   'P 1'
#
loop_
_entity.id
_entity.type
_entity.pdbx_description
1 polymer ?
#
loop_
_entity_poly.entity_id
_entity_poly.type
_entity_poly.pdbx_seq_one_letter_code
_entity_poly.pdbx_strand_id
1 'polypeptide(L)'
;MSNVERTTSWQRIQQGLREAEQLISRKEYNLVMVKARQTLEIMVRCQAEKACLVEGDLSDTIDQLYEGRWIDRATKDNYHTIRILGNKAVHEGDDTAYDANQAYQLLNQEVFAFANESAGSRAGAASRTVPRASSRLPAD
;
A
#
# COMPACT_ATOMS: atom_id res chain seq x y z
N MET A 1 18.85 -10.75 -11.07
CA MET A 1 18.57 -9.32 -10.92
C MET A 1 17.23 -9.06 -10.29
N SER A 2 16.16 -9.58 -10.89
CA SER A 2 14.85 -9.27 -10.38
C SER A 2 14.62 -9.77 -8.95
N ASN A 3 15.21 -10.90 -8.58
CA ASN A 3 15.06 -11.39 -7.20
C ASN A 3 15.73 -10.48 -6.20
N VAL A 4 16.91 -9.96 -6.55
CA VAL A 4 17.61 -9.03 -5.66
C VAL A 4 16.84 -7.74 -5.52
N GLU A 5 16.32 -7.23 -6.63
CA GLU A 5 15.53 -6.00 -6.59
C GLU A 5 14.26 -6.15 -5.78
N ARG A 6 13.58 -7.28 -5.94
CA ARG A 6 12.36 -7.53 -5.18
C ARG A 6 12.64 -7.68 -3.71
N THR A 7 13.74 -8.35 -3.35
CA THR A 7 14.11 -8.48 -1.97
C THR A 7 14.39 -7.12 -1.35
N THR A 8 15.13 -6.29 -2.07
CA THR A 8 15.42 -4.94 -1.59
C THR A 8 14.15 -4.12 -1.42
N SER A 9 13.25 -4.18 -2.40
CA SER A 9 12.00 -3.44 -2.31
C SER A 9 11.16 -3.93 -1.14
N TRP A 10 11.08 -5.24 -0.96
CA TRP A 10 10.33 -5.80 0.15
C TRP A 10 10.91 -5.37 1.48
N GLN A 11 12.22 -5.35 1.61
CA GLN A 11 12.85 -4.88 2.83
C GLN A 11 12.52 -3.42 3.10
N ARG A 12 12.49 -2.60 2.05
CA ARG A 12 12.14 -1.18 2.20
C ARG A 12 10.69 -0.99 2.60
N ILE A 13 9.80 -1.83 2.07
CA ILE A 13 8.39 -1.79 2.45
C ILE A 13 8.23 -2.15 3.92
N GLN A 14 8.89 -3.21 4.37
CA GLN A 14 8.83 -3.61 5.76
C GLN A 14 9.41 -2.53 6.67
N GLN A 15 10.51 -1.93 6.26
CA GLN A 15 11.13 -0.87 7.03
C GLN A 15 10.20 0.34 7.13
N GLY A 16 9.54 0.69 6.02
CA GLY A 16 8.60 1.80 6.03
C GLY A 16 7.44 1.57 6.99
N LEU A 17 6.93 0.34 7.02
CA LEU A 17 5.86 0.01 7.96
C LEU A 17 6.32 0.11 9.41
N ARG A 18 7.51 -0.39 9.70
CA ARG A 18 8.05 -0.29 11.06
C ARG A 18 8.27 1.15 11.48
N GLU A 19 8.77 1.98 10.56
CA GLU A 19 8.98 3.39 10.86
C GLU A 19 7.67 4.11 11.11
N ALA A 20 6.64 3.78 10.32
CA ALA A 20 5.33 4.37 10.55
C ALA A 20 4.79 3.98 11.93
N GLU A 21 5.00 2.73 12.34
CA GLU A 21 4.58 2.28 13.66
C GLU A 21 5.30 3.03 14.77
N GLN A 22 6.60 3.23 14.61
CA GLN A 22 7.37 3.98 15.60
C GLN A 22 6.90 5.42 15.67
N LEU A 23 6.62 6.02 14.54
CA LEU A 23 6.16 7.41 14.50
C LEU A 23 4.81 7.56 15.17
N ILE A 24 3.93 6.58 14.98
CA ILE A 24 2.61 6.67 15.60
C ILE A 24 2.72 6.55 17.12
N SER A 25 3.62 5.71 17.61
CA SER A 25 3.83 5.57 19.05
C SER A 25 4.45 6.82 19.66
N ARG A 26 5.16 7.61 18.86
CA ARG A 26 5.71 8.89 19.28
C ARG A 26 4.75 10.05 19.06
N LYS A 27 3.57 9.76 18.53
CA LYS A 27 2.56 10.77 18.22
C LYS A 27 3.04 11.81 17.21
N GLU A 28 3.92 11.40 16.31
CA GLU A 28 4.38 12.26 15.22
C GLU A 28 3.49 12.02 14.00
N TYR A 29 2.26 12.50 14.11
CA TYR A 29 1.18 12.10 13.22
C TYR A 29 1.37 12.54 11.78
N ASN A 30 1.90 13.74 11.56
CA ASN A 30 2.16 14.19 10.21
C ASN A 30 3.13 13.26 9.51
N LEU A 31 4.21 12.89 10.21
CA LEU A 31 5.23 12.03 9.61
C LEU A 31 4.74 10.62 9.35
N VAL A 32 3.76 10.15 10.15
CA VAL A 32 3.16 8.84 9.90
C VAL A 32 2.55 8.80 8.51
N MET A 33 1.78 9.83 8.17
CA MET A 33 1.10 9.87 6.88
C MET A 33 2.08 10.03 5.72
N VAL A 34 3.12 10.81 5.91
CA VAL A 34 4.16 10.96 4.89
C VAL A 34 4.87 9.63 4.66
N LYS A 35 5.22 8.95 5.74
CA LYS A 35 5.90 7.66 5.63
C LYS A 35 5.01 6.61 4.99
N ALA A 36 3.72 6.62 5.33
CA ALA A 36 2.79 5.68 4.74
C ALA A 36 2.71 5.87 3.22
N ARG A 37 2.65 7.12 2.78
CA ARG A 37 2.60 7.39 1.35
C ARG A 37 3.89 6.96 0.65
N GLN A 38 5.03 7.22 1.26
CA GLN A 38 6.31 6.81 0.68
C GLN A 38 6.40 5.30 0.54
N THR A 39 5.92 4.58 1.55
CA THR A 39 5.92 3.12 1.52
C THR A 39 4.97 2.61 0.43
N LEU A 40 3.80 3.24 0.33
CA LEU A 40 2.86 2.89 -0.72
C LEU A 40 3.47 3.06 -2.11
N GLU A 41 4.25 4.11 -2.31
CA GLU A 41 4.89 4.32 -3.61
C GLU A 41 5.79 3.16 -3.99
N ILE A 42 6.52 2.63 -3.02
CA ILE A 42 7.38 1.47 -3.30
C ILE A 42 6.54 0.27 -3.72
N MET A 43 5.43 0.03 -3.01
CA MET A 43 4.55 -1.09 -3.33
C MET A 43 3.96 -0.95 -4.73
N VAL A 44 3.47 0.24 -5.03
CA VAL A 44 2.83 0.49 -6.33
C VAL A 44 3.84 0.35 -7.46
N ARG A 45 5.07 0.82 -7.26
CA ARG A 45 6.09 0.67 -8.29
C ARG A 45 6.44 -0.79 -8.54
N CYS A 46 6.50 -1.60 -7.49
CA CYS A 46 6.74 -3.02 -7.67
C CYS A 46 5.64 -3.66 -8.51
N GLN A 47 4.40 -3.30 -8.22
CA GLN A 47 3.27 -3.86 -8.96
C GLN A 47 3.24 -3.36 -10.40
N ALA A 48 3.57 -2.09 -10.60
CA ALA A 48 3.60 -1.50 -11.94
C ALA A 48 4.68 -2.16 -12.80
N GLU A 49 5.81 -2.50 -12.20
CA GLU A 49 6.87 -3.19 -12.94
C GLU A 49 6.39 -4.56 -13.41
N LYS A 50 5.70 -5.28 -12.55
CA LYS A 50 5.16 -6.59 -12.92
C LYS A 50 4.12 -6.47 -14.03
N ALA A 51 3.36 -5.39 -14.02
CA ALA A 51 2.32 -5.15 -15.01
C ALA A 51 2.86 -4.49 -16.28
N CYS A 52 4.15 -4.17 -16.29
CA CYS A 52 4.81 -3.52 -17.44
C CYS A 52 4.17 -2.18 -17.78
N LEU A 53 3.78 -1.44 -16.74
CA LEU A 53 3.18 -0.13 -16.93
C LEU A 53 4.25 0.93 -17.09
N VAL A 54 3.93 1.93 -17.89
CA VAL A 54 4.81 3.08 -18.06
C VAL A 54 4.78 3.91 -16.78
N GLU A 55 5.94 4.42 -16.41
CA GLU A 55 6.05 5.23 -15.21
C GLU A 55 5.20 6.49 -15.35
N GLY A 56 4.49 6.82 -14.28
CA GLY A 56 3.62 7.99 -14.23
C GLY A 56 3.39 8.39 -12.79
N ASP A 57 2.45 9.28 -12.56
CA ASP A 57 2.20 9.71 -11.19
C ASP A 57 1.47 8.60 -10.43
N LEU A 58 1.50 8.72 -9.11
CA LEU A 58 1.00 7.65 -8.24
C LEU A 58 -0.48 7.41 -8.46
N SER A 59 -1.26 8.47 -8.58
CA SER A 59 -2.70 8.36 -8.75
C SER A 59 -3.06 7.59 -10.01
N ASP A 60 -2.45 7.97 -11.12
CA ASP A 60 -2.73 7.31 -12.40
C ASP A 60 -2.29 5.85 -12.38
N THR A 61 -1.13 5.58 -11.77
CA THR A 61 -0.63 4.22 -11.72
C THR A 61 -1.56 3.32 -10.92
N ILE A 62 -2.09 3.81 -9.81
CA ILE A 62 -3.05 3.05 -9.02
C ILE A 62 -4.27 2.71 -9.87
N ASP A 63 -4.78 3.69 -10.60
CA ASP A 63 -5.96 3.46 -11.45
C ASP A 63 -5.68 2.45 -12.54
N GLN A 64 -4.49 2.50 -13.14
CA GLN A 64 -4.12 1.54 -14.18
C GLN A 64 -3.98 0.14 -13.63
N LEU A 65 -3.44 0.01 -12.42
CA LEU A 65 -3.36 -1.30 -11.78
C LEU A 65 -4.74 -1.89 -11.56
N TYR A 66 -5.68 -1.05 -11.17
CA TYR A 66 -7.05 -1.50 -10.97
C TYR A 66 -7.69 -1.91 -12.31
N GLU A 67 -7.54 -1.08 -13.32
CA GLU A 67 -8.12 -1.35 -14.62
C GLU A 67 -7.56 -2.62 -15.24
N GLY A 68 -6.28 -2.89 -15.00
CA GLY A 68 -5.66 -4.11 -15.47
C GLY A 68 -5.89 -5.31 -14.56
N ARG A 69 -6.68 -5.14 -13.51
CA ARG A 69 -7.04 -6.20 -12.57
C ARG A 69 -5.87 -6.75 -11.79
N TRP A 70 -4.84 -5.93 -11.60
CA TRP A 70 -3.73 -6.28 -10.74
C TRP A 70 -4.06 -6.09 -9.28
N ILE A 71 -4.99 -5.17 -8.99
CA ILE A 71 -5.49 -4.95 -7.63
C ILE A 71 -7.01 -4.87 -7.72
N ASP A 72 -7.69 -5.20 -6.62
CA ASP A 72 -9.13 -5.12 -6.59
C ASP A 72 -9.58 -3.72 -6.16
N ARG A 73 -10.88 -3.51 -6.16
CA ARG A 73 -11.42 -2.19 -5.86
C ARG A 73 -11.11 -1.74 -4.45
N ALA A 74 -11.19 -2.63 -3.49
CA ALA A 74 -10.92 -2.27 -2.10
C ALA A 74 -9.47 -1.84 -1.93
N THR A 75 -8.55 -2.55 -2.57
CA THR A 75 -7.15 -2.18 -2.55
C THR A 75 -6.93 -0.83 -3.22
N LYS A 76 -7.56 -0.60 -4.36
CA LYS A 76 -7.47 0.67 -5.04
C LYS A 76 -7.91 1.81 -4.12
N ASP A 77 -9.05 1.63 -3.46
CA ASP A 77 -9.59 2.67 -2.58
C ASP A 77 -8.65 2.93 -1.41
N ASN A 78 -8.11 1.87 -0.83
CA ASN A 78 -7.17 2.01 0.29
C ASN A 78 -5.89 2.71 -0.15
N TYR A 79 -5.38 2.37 -1.32
CA TYR A 79 -4.19 3.02 -1.86
C TYR A 79 -4.43 4.51 -2.05
N HIS A 80 -5.57 4.86 -2.63
CA HIS A 80 -5.88 6.29 -2.83
C HIS A 80 -6.05 7.01 -1.51
N THR A 81 -6.63 6.36 -0.51
CA THR A 81 -6.78 7.00 0.79
C THR A 81 -5.41 7.31 1.40
N ILE A 82 -4.49 6.34 1.37
CA ILE A 82 -3.14 6.58 1.89
C ILE A 82 -2.48 7.72 1.12
N ARG A 83 -2.62 7.72 -0.20
CA ARG A 83 -2.04 8.76 -1.05
C ARG A 83 -2.59 10.14 -0.68
N ILE A 84 -3.90 10.23 -0.53
CA ILE A 84 -4.55 11.50 -0.22
C ILE A 84 -4.14 11.99 1.16
N LEU A 85 -4.11 11.11 2.15
CA LEU A 85 -3.73 11.50 3.51
C LEU A 85 -2.28 11.98 3.54
N GLY A 86 -1.40 11.30 2.81
CA GLY A 86 0.00 11.74 2.72
C GLY A 86 0.12 13.09 2.07
N ASN A 87 -0.66 13.34 1.01
CA ASN A 87 -0.64 14.63 0.35
C ASN A 87 -1.15 15.73 1.28
N LYS A 88 -2.21 15.46 2.04
CA LYS A 88 -2.70 16.43 3.02
C LYS A 88 -1.64 16.75 4.06
N ALA A 89 -0.91 15.74 4.50
CA ALA A 89 0.14 15.97 5.49
C ALA A 89 1.22 16.88 4.94
N VAL A 90 1.60 16.69 3.68
CA VAL A 90 2.66 17.50 3.08
C VAL A 90 2.17 18.90 2.75
N HIS A 91 1.01 19.01 2.10
CA HIS A 91 0.57 20.28 1.53
C HIS A 91 -0.25 21.13 2.48
N GLU A 92 -0.94 20.51 3.43
CA GLU A 92 -1.81 21.22 4.36
C GLU A 92 -1.36 21.11 5.81
N GLY A 93 -0.28 20.35 6.05
CA GLY A 93 0.21 20.21 7.41
C GLY A 93 -0.68 19.38 8.31
N ASP A 94 -1.50 18.49 7.73
CA ASP A 94 -2.37 17.64 8.53
C ASP A 94 -1.55 16.84 9.53
N ASP A 95 -1.92 16.93 10.81
CA ASP A 95 -1.23 16.19 11.86
C ASP A 95 -2.22 15.57 12.83
N THR A 96 -3.43 15.26 12.34
CA THR A 96 -4.46 14.72 13.24
C THR A 96 -4.17 13.24 13.52
N ALA A 97 -4.45 12.87 14.77
CA ALA A 97 -4.28 11.47 15.17
C ALA A 97 -5.21 10.56 14.38
N TYR A 98 -6.42 11.03 14.10
CA TYR A 98 -7.39 10.22 13.38
C TYR A 98 -6.86 9.83 11.99
N ASP A 99 -6.40 10.82 11.24
CA ASP A 99 -5.91 10.56 9.88
C ASP A 99 -4.63 9.73 9.90
N ALA A 100 -3.75 9.98 10.87
CA ALA A 100 -2.52 9.20 10.97
C ALA A 100 -2.81 7.73 11.28
N ASN A 101 -3.74 7.49 12.20
CA ASN A 101 -4.12 6.11 12.53
C ASN A 101 -4.76 5.42 11.34
N GLN A 102 -5.59 6.14 10.59
CA GLN A 102 -6.21 5.57 9.40
C GLN A 102 -5.15 5.18 8.37
N ALA A 103 -4.22 6.09 8.10
CA ALA A 103 -3.16 5.83 7.12
C ALA A 103 -2.32 4.62 7.55
N TYR A 104 -1.97 4.56 8.84
CA TYR A 104 -1.15 3.45 9.32
C TYR A 104 -1.90 2.13 9.22
N GLN A 105 -3.17 2.10 9.64
CA GLN A 105 -3.94 0.86 9.61
C GLN A 105 -4.13 0.35 8.19
N LEU A 106 -4.41 1.26 7.26
CA LEU A 106 -4.55 0.85 5.87
C LEU A 106 -3.23 0.37 5.31
N LEU A 107 -2.14 1.06 5.63
CA LEU A 107 -0.83 0.61 5.17
C LEU A 107 -0.51 -0.78 5.71
N ASN A 108 -0.74 -1.00 6.99
CA ASN A 108 -0.47 -2.30 7.60
C ASN A 108 -1.27 -3.39 6.91
N GLN A 109 -2.54 -3.12 6.66
CA GLN A 109 -3.42 -4.07 5.98
C GLN A 109 -2.92 -4.39 4.58
N GLU A 110 -2.53 -3.37 3.82
CA GLU A 110 -2.12 -3.59 2.44
C GLU A 110 -0.71 -4.16 2.33
N VAL A 111 0.18 -3.85 3.27
CA VAL A 111 1.48 -4.50 3.28
C VAL A 111 1.31 -6.00 3.55
N PHE A 112 0.43 -6.35 4.47
CA PHE A 112 0.15 -7.75 4.76
C PHE A 112 -0.42 -8.46 3.55
N ALA A 113 -1.37 -7.82 2.87
CA ALA A 113 -1.97 -8.40 1.66
C ALA A 113 -0.95 -8.52 0.54
N PHE A 114 -0.07 -7.53 0.40
CA PHE A 114 0.99 -7.56 -0.58
C PHE A 114 1.92 -8.75 -0.35
N ALA A 115 2.29 -8.99 0.89
CA ALA A 115 3.16 -10.12 1.23
C ALA A 115 2.48 -11.44 0.92
N ASN A 116 1.21 -11.56 1.28
CA ASN A 116 0.45 -12.79 1.01
C ASN A 116 0.27 -13.03 -0.47
N GLU A 117 0.05 -11.97 -1.21
CA GLU A 117 -0.13 -12.09 -2.66
C GLU A 117 1.15 -12.56 -3.33
N SER A 118 2.29 -12.03 -2.88
CA SER A 118 3.58 -12.44 -3.42
C SER A 118 3.85 -13.92 -3.15
N ALA A 119 3.52 -14.37 -1.94
CA ALA A 119 3.69 -15.77 -1.58
C ALA A 119 2.67 -16.64 -2.30
N GLY A 120 1.42 -16.13 -2.39
CA GLY A 120 0.33 -16.92 -2.95
C GLY A 120 0.35 -17.04 -4.46
N SER A 121 1.10 -16.17 -5.15
CA SER A 121 1.09 -16.22 -6.60
C SER A 121 1.63 -17.54 -7.14
N ARG A 122 2.43 -18.24 -6.35
CA ARG A 122 2.96 -19.55 -6.76
C ARG A 122 2.00 -20.69 -6.40
N ALA A 123 1.19 -20.47 -5.38
CA ALA A 123 0.29 -21.51 -4.90
C ALA A 123 -1.02 -21.56 -5.68
N GLY A 124 -1.30 -20.52 -6.43
CA GLY A 124 -2.50 -20.51 -7.22
C GLY A 124 -3.41 -19.36 -6.91
N ALA A 125 -3.94 -18.77 -7.95
CA ALA A 125 -4.79 -17.59 -7.80
C ALA A 125 -6.11 -17.90 -7.11
N ALA A 126 -6.54 -19.16 -7.15
CA ALA A 126 -7.84 -19.54 -6.59
C ALA A 126 -7.90 -19.26 -5.09
N SER A 127 -6.84 -19.60 -4.38
CA SER A 127 -6.84 -19.40 -2.94
C SER A 127 -6.83 -17.94 -2.57
N ARG A 128 -6.25 -17.11 -3.40
CA ARG A 128 -6.22 -15.68 -3.16
C ARG A 128 -7.59 -15.06 -3.37
N THR A 129 -8.25 -15.47 -4.41
CA THR A 129 -9.49 -14.81 -4.83
C THR A 129 -10.62 -14.99 -3.81
N VAL A 130 -10.83 -16.23 -3.36
CA VAL A 130 -11.97 -16.52 -2.51
C VAL A 130 -11.87 -15.87 -1.14
N PRO A 131 -10.77 -16.05 -0.41
CA PRO A 131 -10.71 -15.47 0.93
C PRO A 131 -10.80 -13.96 0.94
N ARG A 132 -10.19 -13.30 -0.03
CA ARG A 132 -10.22 -11.84 -0.05
C ARG A 132 -11.64 -11.33 -0.27
N ALA A 133 -12.34 -11.93 -1.21
CA ALA A 133 -13.72 -11.53 -1.45
C ALA A 133 -14.58 -11.72 -0.23
N SER A 134 -14.44 -12.86 0.45
CA SER A 134 -15.23 -13.15 1.64
C SER A 134 -14.95 -12.16 2.75
N SER A 135 -13.68 -11.86 2.98
CA SER A 135 -13.33 -11.01 4.10
C SER A 135 -13.73 -9.56 3.87
N ARG A 136 -13.79 -9.13 2.63
CA ARG A 136 -14.10 -7.73 2.34
C ARG A 136 -15.60 -7.46 2.26
N LEU A 137 -16.35 -8.40 1.71
CA LEU A 137 -17.79 -8.19 1.56
C LEU A 137 -18.51 -7.91 2.87
N PRO A 138 -18.24 -8.65 3.93
CA PRO A 138 -18.92 -8.36 5.20
C PRO A 138 -18.58 -6.99 5.76
N ALA A 139 -17.40 -6.48 5.45
CA ALA A 139 -17.00 -5.17 5.94
C ALA A 139 -17.71 -4.05 5.21
N ASP A 140 -18.18 -4.34 4.03
CA ASP A 140 -18.87 -3.34 3.24
C ASP A 140 -20.32 -3.22 3.69
#